data_a6fcd79dcdbee094a8593cc956cb2a74
#
_entry.id   a6fcd79dcdbee094a8593cc956cb2a74
#
_cell.length_a   1.000
_cell.length_b   1.000
_cell.length_c   1.000
_cell.angle_alpha   90.00
_cell.angle_beta   90.00
_cell.angle_gamma   90.00
#
_symmetry.space_group_name_H-M   'P 1'
#
loop_
_entity.id
_entity.type
_entity.pdbx_description
1 polymer ?
#
loop_
_entity_poly.entity_id
_entity_poly.type
_entity_poly.pdbx_seq_one_letter_code
_entity_poly.pdbx_strand_id
1 'polypeptide(L)'
;MYIDLHTHSTASDGTLTPTDLMRAAKAAGLSAIALTDHDTGNGLKEAAAEAARLGDLQFVPGIEISADYPAPGTLHILGHFIDPDSPALNRMSTLLLEARNARNPRIVERLNELGCRITMEQVEGIAREKAPPGADVVIGRPHIAEALVRANCVATIKQAFDAYLGTTGAAFFPKERLTPRQAIECIHDAGGLATIAHPVQLKTDNPAHLATVVNHLAEAGMDGIEVWHCDHDERATALMLELSKKYNLIPTGGSDFHGSHKPDVVLGRGRCNLRVPASVLPPLEAKWKQRRHTEFV
;
A
#
# COMPACT_ATOMS: atom_id res chain seq x y z
N MET A 1 -16.90 10.46 -13.72
CA MET A 1 -16.74 9.91 -12.36
C MET A 1 -15.32 9.41 -12.22
N TYR A 2 -14.75 9.54 -11.03
CA TYR A 2 -13.38 9.13 -10.71
C TYR A 2 -13.40 8.16 -9.53
N ILE A 3 -12.36 7.33 -9.45
CA ILE A 3 -12.17 6.33 -8.38
C ILE A 3 -10.76 6.46 -7.81
N ASP A 4 -10.53 5.83 -6.67
CA ASP A 4 -9.21 5.71 -6.06
C ASP A 4 -9.02 4.28 -5.52
N LEU A 5 -8.17 3.49 -6.17
CA LEU A 5 -7.99 2.08 -5.81
C LEU A 5 -6.70 1.80 -5.01
N HIS A 6 -6.09 2.87 -4.44
CA HIS A 6 -4.89 2.74 -3.62
C HIS A 6 -4.89 3.82 -2.52
N THR A 7 -5.33 3.45 -1.32
CA THR A 7 -5.42 4.36 -0.17
C THR A 7 -5.10 3.65 1.14
N HIS A 8 -4.63 4.39 2.13
CA HIS A 8 -4.21 3.88 3.43
C HIS A 8 -4.94 4.56 4.57
N SER A 9 -5.19 3.78 5.63
CA SER A 9 -5.82 4.22 6.86
C SER A 9 -4.91 4.07 8.08
N THR A 10 -5.44 4.40 9.26
CA THR A 10 -4.75 4.15 10.54
C THR A 10 -4.58 2.67 10.88
N ALA A 11 -5.15 1.75 10.09
CA ALA A 11 -4.88 0.33 10.25
C ALA A 11 -3.44 -0.04 9.82
N SER A 12 -2.77 0.82 9.02
CA SER A 12 -1.34 0.69 8.70
C SER A 12 -0.57 1.97 9.02
N ASP A 13 -0.43 2.87 8.07
CA ASP A 13 0.37 4.09 8.17
C ASP A 13 -0.27 5.33 7.55
N GLY A 14 -1.57 5.28 7.27
CA GLY A 14 -2.37 6.46 6.99
C GLY A 14 -2.76 7.21 8.28
N THR A 15 -3.36 8.39 8.13
CA THR A 15 -3.77 9.23 9.28
C THR A 15 -5.27 9.37 9.48
N LEU A 16 -6.09 8.88 8.55
CA LEU A 16 -7.53 8.79 8.70
C LEU A 16 -7.94 7.40 9.16
N THR A 17 -8.93 7.32 10.05
CA THR A 17 -9.56 6.02 10.35
C THR A 17 -10.21 5.46 9.09
N PRO A 18 -10.44 4.13 8.98
CA PRO A 18 -11.17 3.57 7.85
C PRO A 18 -12.52 4.24 7.63
N THR A 19 -13.25 4.54 8.70
CA THR A 19 -14.51 5.31 8.68
C THR A 19 -14.33 6.70 8.08
N ASP A 20 -13.37 7.49 8.56
CA ASP A 20 -13.16 8.86 8.10
C ASP A 20 -12.62 8.90 6.67
N LEU A 21 -11.85 7.89 6.25
CA LEU A 21 -11.40 7.76 4.87
C LEU A 21 -12.58 7.54 3.91
N MET A 22 -13.57 6.70 4.26
CA MET A 22 -14.79 6.51 3.45
C MET A 22 -15.59 7.80 3.34
N ARG A 23 -15.75 8.54 4.45
CA ARG A 23 -16.43 9.86 4.46
C ARG A 23 -15.68 10.87 3.57
N ALA A 24 -14.35 10.91 3.67
CA ALA A 24 -13.53 11.79 2.86
C ALA A 24 -13.63 11.45 1.36
N ALA A 25 -13.66 10.17 1.00
CA ALA A 25 -13.84 9.71 -0.38
C ALA A 25 -15.19 10.15 -0.95
N LYS A 26 -16.26 10.01 -0.17
CA LYS A 26 -17.59 10.50 -0.52
C LYS A 26 -17.60 12.01 -0.72
N ALA A 27 -16.98 12.76 0.21
CA ALA A 27 -16.89 14.22 0.12
C ALA A 27 -16.04 14.68 -1.08
N ALA A 28 -15.03 13.91 -1.48
CA ALA A 28 -14.23 14.13 -2.68
C ALA A 28 -14.96 13.80 -3.99
N GLY A 29 -16.17 13.21 -3.92
CA GLY A 29 -16.98 12.85 -5.08
C GLY A 29 -16.47 11.61 -5.82
N LEU A 30 -15.75 10.71 -5.15
CA LEU A 30 -15.35 9.43 -5.71
C LEU A 30 -16.55 8.50 -5.84
N SER A 31 -16.62 7.75 -6.94
CA SER A 31 -17.65 6.72 -7.12
C SER A 31 -17.22 5.35 -6.58
N ALA A 32 -15.90 5.12 -6.44
CA ALA A 32 -15.35 3.93 -5.79
C ALA A 32 -14.04 4.25 -5.10
N ILE A 33 -13.75 3.50 -4.03
CA ILE A 33 -12.50 3.55 -3.29
C ILE A 33 -12.07 2.14 -2.88
N ALA A 34 -10.75 1.86 -2.94
CA ALA A 34 -10.18 0.71 -2.26
C ALA A 34 -9.41 1.17 -1.00
N LEU A 35 -9.56 0.42 0.09
CA LEU A 35 -8.64 0.50 1.22
C LEU A 35 -7.61 -0.62 1.06
N THR A 36 -6.33 -0.25 1.02
CA THR A 36 -5.20 -1.14 0.70
C THR A 36 -4.08 -1.01 1.72
N ASP A 37 -4.40 -1.08 3.00
CA ASP A 37 -3.44 -0.95 4.10
C ASP A 37 -2.26 -1.92 3.97
N HIS A 38 -1.07 -1.48 4.37
CA HIS A 38 0.15 -2.27 4.28
C HIS A 38 0.13 -3.51 5.15
N ASP A 39 0.24 -4.68 4.52
CA ASP A 39 0.42 -5.99 5.14
C ASP A 39 -0.72 -6.40 6.13
N THR A 40 -1.88 -5.72 6.09
CA THR A 40 -3.01 -5.98 7.00
C THR A 40 -4.37 -5.73 6.35
N GLY A 41 -5.37 -6.52 6.73
CA GLY A 41 -6.78 -6.33 6.39
C GLY A 41 -7.65 -5.77 7.54
N ASN A 42 -7.04 -5.36 8.67
CA ASN A 42 -7.78 -5.01 9.89
C ASN A 42 -8.79 -3.87 9.73
N GLY A 43 -8.55 -2.91 8.81
CA GLY A 43 -9.45 -1.78 8.54
C GLY A 43 -10.65 -2.10 7.64
N LEU A 44 -10.65 -3.25 6.95
CA LEU A 44 -11.59 -3.53 5.85
C LEU A 44 -13.04 -3.64 6.30
N LYS A 45 -13.33 -4.29 7.43
CA LYS A 45 -14.70 -4.45 7.95
C LYS A 45 -15.31 -3.11 8.36
N GLU A 46 -14.52 -2.25 9.01
CA GLU A 46 -14.94 -0.89 9.39
C GLU A 46 -15.23 -0.05 8.14
N ALA A 47 -14.32 -0.04 7.16
CA ALA A 47 -14.51 0.67 5.90
C ALA A 47 -15.75 0.19 5.14
N ALA A 48 -15.96 -1.12 5.04
CA ALA A 48 -17.12 -1.72 4.37
C ALA A 48 -18.44 -1.31 5.04
N ALA A 49 -18.50 -1.30 6.37
CA ALA A 49 -19.68 -0.88 7.12
C ALA A 49 -20.04 0.59 6.87
N GLU A 50 -19.03 1.48 6.87
CA GLU A 50 -19.27 2.90 6.61
C GLU A 50 -19.60 3.17 5.14
N ALA A 51 -18.96 2.51 4.18
CA ALA A 51 -19.30 2.63 2.76
C ALA A 51 -20.75 2.19 2.50
N ALA A 52 -21.21 1.08 3.11
CA ALA A 52 -22.59 0.63 3.03
C ALA A 52 -23.56 1.66 3.62
N ARG A 53 -23.20 2.32 4.73
CA ARG A 53 -24.00 3.40 5.35
C ARG A 53 -24.10 4.65 4.45
N LEU A 54 -23.04 4.95 3.70
CA LEU A 54 -22.99 6.08 2.76
C LEU A 54 -23.82 5.84 1.48
N GLY A 55 -24.00 4.61 1.07
CA GLY A 55 -24.95 4.11 0.06
C GLY A 55 -24.51 4.20 -1.39
N ASP A 56 -23.83 5.26 -1.81
CA ASP A 56 -23.45 5.55 -3.20
C ASP A 56 -21.92 5.66 -3.42
N LEU A 57 -21.15 5.07 -2.51
CA LEU A 57 -19.71 4.87 -2.63
C LEU A 57 -19.42 3.37 -2.72
N GLN A 58 -18.91 2.92 -3.88
CA GLN A 58 -18.50 1.53 -4.02
C GLN A 58 -17.20 1.29 -3.27
N PHE A 59 -17.20 0.32 -2.35
CA PHE A 59 -16.01 -0.09 -1.62
C PHE A 59 -15.38 -1.33 -2.25
N VAL A 60 -14.07 -1.30 -2.45
CA VAL A 60 -13.25 -2.43 -2.91
C VAL A 60 -12.34 -2.85 -1.75
N PRO A 61 -12.58 -3.99 -1.10
CA PRO A 61 -11.67 -4.48 -0.07
C PRO A 61 -10.34 -4.86 -0.69
N GLY A 62 -9.24 -4.36 -0.10
CA GLY A 62 -7.91 -4.56 -0.65
C GLY A 62 -6.82 -4.66 0.41
N ILE A 63 -5.61 -4.83 -0.04
CA ILE A 63 -4.39 -4.87 0.77
C ILE A 63 -3.21 -4.44 -0.09
N GLU A 64 -2.16 -3.87 0.50
CA GLU A 64 -0.87 -3.69 -0.15
C GLU A 64 0.19 -4.54 0.53
N ILE A 65 0.69 -5.58 -0.17
CA ILE A 65 1.71 -6.49 0.33
C ILE A 65 3.10 -5.99 -0.08
N SER A 66 3.98 -5.79 0.91
CA SER A 66 5.40 -5.50 0.66
C SER A 66 6.13 -6.78 0.27
N ALA A 67 6.40 -6.99 -1.02
CA ALA A 67 7.13 -8.15 -1.53
C ALA A 67 8.65 -7.96 -1.50
N ASP A 68 9.40 -9.07 -1.55
CA ASP A 68 10.85 -9.03 -1.66
C ASP A 68 11.28 -8.54 -3.05
N TYR A 69 12.25 -7.61 -3.07
CA TYR A 69 12.77 -7.02 -4.30
C TYR A 69 14.15 -6.42 -4.06
N PRO A 70 15.07 -6.49 -5.04
CA PRO A 70 16.43 -5.95 -4.90
C PRO A 70 16.44 -4.43 -4.64
N ALA A 71 17.27 -3.99 -3.68
CA ALA A 71 17.53 -2.57 -3.45
C ALA A 71 18.25 -1.94 -4.67
N PRO A 72 18.05 -0.65 -4.96
CA PRO A 72 17.32 0.34 -4.18
C PRO A 72 15.81 0.40 -4.44
N GLY A 73 15.28 -0.45 -5.33
CA GLY A 73 13.86 -0.53 -5.64
C GLY A 73 13.02 -1.14 -4.52
N THR A 74 11.71 -0.94 -4.62
CA THR A 74 10.71 -1.59 -3.78
C THR A 74 9.62 -2.16 -4.66
N LEU A 75 9.12 -3.35 -4.32
CA LEU A 75 7.97 -3.96 -4.96
C LEU A 75 6.84 -4.08 -3.95
N HIS A 76 5.73 -3.42 -4.25
CA HIS A 76 4.47 -3.64 -3.57
C HIS A 76 3.45 -4.25 -4.53
N ILE A 77 2.57 -5.07 -3.99
CA ILE A 77 1.53 -5.75 -4.75
C ILE A 77 0.19 -5.46 -4.08
N LEU A 78 -0.71 -4.79 -4.80
CA LEU A 78 -2.07 -4.56 -4.34
C LEU A 78 -2.90 -5.81 -4.56
N GLY A 79 -3.66 -6.19 -3.53
CA GLY A 79 -4.78 -7.11 -3.66
C GLY A 79 -6.07 -6.31 -3.75
N HIS A 80 -6.90 -6.57 -4.77
CA HIS A 80 -8.24 -5.98 -4.87
C HIS A 80 -9.31 -7.07 -4.79
N PHE A 81 -10.47 -6.75 -4.19
CA PHE A 81 -11.59 -7.68 -3.99
C PHE A 81 -11.24 -8.89 -3.12
N ILE A 82 -10.30 -8.75 -2.18
CA ILE A 82 -9.94 -9.81 -1.24
C ILE A 82 -11.07 -10.07 -0.24
N ASP A 83 -11.17 -11.33 0.23
CA ASP A 83 -12.00 -11.69 1.37
C ASP A 83 -11.26 -11.31 2.68
N PRO A 84 -11.79 -10.35 3.48
CA PRO A 84 -11.17 -9.96 4.74
C PRO A 84 -11.04 -11.09 5.76
N ASP A 85 -11.85 -12.14 5.63
CA ASP A 85 -11.85 -13.30 6.53
C ASP A 85 -11.01 -14.47 6.01
N SER A 86 -10.31 -14.29 4.87
CA SER A 86 -9.45 -15.34 4.29
C SER A 86 -8.38 -15.82 5.28
N PRO A 87 -8.31 -17.15 5.54
CA PRO A 87 -7.25 -17.70 6.39
C PRO A 87 -5.83 -17.47 5.83
N ALA A 88 -5.67 -17.41 4.51
CA ALA A 88 -4.37 -17.12 3.87
C ALA A 88 -3.91 -15.71 4.20
N LEU A 89 -4.81 -14.72 4.07
CA LEU A 89 -4.56 -13.33 4.41
C LEU A 89 -4.21 -13.16 5.90
N ASN A 90 -4.97 -13.79 6.78
CA ASN A 90 -4.74 -13.71 8.23
C ASN A 90 -3.37 -14.30 8.63
N ARG A 91 -2.99 -15.45 8.07
CA ARG A 91 -1.65 -16.04 8.32
C ARG A 91 -0.53 -15.13 7.83
N MET A 92 -0.67 -14.58 6.62
CA MET A 92 0.31 -13.66 6.05
C MET A 92 0.45 -12.39 6.90
N SER A 93 -0.67 -11.76 7.27
CA SER A 93 -0.66 -10.55 8.09
C SER A 93 0.00 -10.79 9.45
N THR A 94 -0.26 -11.93 10.10
CA THR A 94 0.38 -12.31 11.35
C THR A 94 1.89 -12.45 11.18
N LEU A 95 2.36 -13.21 10.17
CA LEU A 95 3.78 -13.39 9.87
C LEU A 95 4.49 -12.04 9.65
N LEU A 96 3.92 -11.18 8.80
CA LEU A 96 4.54 -9.89 8.47
C LEU A 96 4.50 -8.91 9.64
N LEU A 97 3.47 -8.97 10.49
CA LEU A 97 3.38 -8.18 11.71
C LEU A 97 4.45 -8.62 12.73
N GLU A 98 4.62 -9.93 12.95
CA GLU A 98 5.65 -10.48 13.82
C GLU A 98 7.07 -10.08 13.36
N ALA A 99 7.34 -10.21 12.05
CA ALA A 99 8.61 -9.77 11.46
C ALA A 99 8.85 -8.26 11.64
N ARG A 100 7.80 -7.44 11.54
CA ARG A 100 7.86 -6.00 11.78
C ARG A 100 8.14 -5.70 13.27
N ASN A 101 7.45 -6.37 14.18
CA ASN A 101 7.62 -6.22 15.62
C ASN A 101 9.01 -6.63 16.07
N ALA A 102 9.59 -7.69 15.50
CA ALA A 102 10.97 -8.11 15.77
C ALA A 102 12.02 -7.11 15.22
N ARG A 103 11.73 -6.45 14.10
CA ARG A 103 12.64 -5.50 13.47
C ARG A 103 12.70 -4.14 14.17
N ASN A 104 11.56 -3.59 14.60
CA ASN A 104 11.46 -2.21 15.07
C ASN A 104 12.36 -1.91 16.29
N PRO A 105 12.47 -2.76 17.33
CA PRO A 105 13.41 -2.56 18.43
C PRO A 105 14.86 -2.47 17.95
N ARG A 106 15.27 -3.28 16.96
CA ARG A 106 16.63 -3.24 16.40
C ARG A 106 16.93 -1.91 15.70
N ILE A 107 15.93 -1.33 15.00
CA ILE A 107 16.05 0.00 14.40
C ILE A 107 16.26 1.04 15.51
N VAL A 108 15.45 1.02 16.57
CA VAL A 108 15.54 1.99 17.67
C VAL A 108 16.88 1.84 18.40
N GLU A 109 17.35 0.63 18.67
CA GLU A 109 18.68 0.38 19.25
C GLU A 109 19.79 0.99 18.38
N ARG A 110 19.76 0.71 17.06
CA ARG A 110 20.74 1.26 16.14
C ARG A 110 20.70 2.78 16.04
N LEU A 111 19.52 3.38 16.09
CA LEU A 111 19.38 4.84 16.14
C LEU A 111 20.00 5.44 17.39
N ASN A 112 19.85 4.78 18.56
CA ASN A 112 20.48 5.22 19.80
C ASN A 112 22.02 5.13 19.74
N GLU A 113 22.59 4.10 19.13
CA GLU A 113 24.04 4.00 18.85
C GLU A 113 24.53 5.16 17.96
N LEU A 114 23.70 5.61 17.02
CA LEU A 114 23.99 6.73 16.12
C LEU A 114 23.74 8.12 16.76
N GLY A 115 23.38 8.15 18.06
CA GLY A 115 23.17 9.37 18.83
C GLY A 115 21.74 9.93 18.79
N CYS A 116 20.80 9.26 18.11
CA CYS A 116 19.38 9.62 18.11
C CYS A 116 18.66 8.97 19.27
N ARG A 117 18.48 9.69 20.38
CA ARG A 117 17.89 9.17 21.62
C ARG A 117 16.37 9.09 21.52
N ILE A 118 15.86 7.94 21.12
CA ILE A 118 14.43 7.62 21.10
C ILE A 118 14.19 6.26 21.77
N THR A 119 12.97 6.00 22.26
CA THR A 119 12.57 4.71 22.83
C THR A 119 11.39 4.10 22.08
N MET A 120 11.20 2.79 22.24
CA MET A 120 10.02 2.11 21.67
C MET A 120 8.72 2.67 22.26
N GLU A 121 8.68 3.01 23.56
CA GLU A 121 7.50 3.60 24.19
C GLU A 121 7.10 4.95 23.55
N GLN A 122 8.09 5.76 23.15
CA GLN A 122 7.82 7.01 22.44
C GLN A 122 7.23 6.74 21.06
N VAL A 123 7.77 5.75 20.34
CA VAL A 123 7.25 5.35 19.01
C VAL A 123 5.83 4.77 19.12
N GLU A 124 5.58 3.94 20.13
CA GLU A 124 4.24 3.40 20.43
C GLU A 124 3.25 4.50 20.83
N GLY A 125 3.68 5.46 21.64
CA GLY A 125 2.89 6.62 22.02
C GLY A 125 2.42 7.40 20.80
N ILE A 126 3.33 7.68 19.85
CA ILE A 126 3.01 8.36 18.59
C ILE A 126 1.99 7.58 17.74
N ALA A 127 2.17 6.26 17.65
CA ALA A 127 1.25 5.42 16.90
C ALA A 127 -0.14 5.38 17.56
N ARG A 128 -0.22 5.34 18.90
CA ARG A 128 -1.47 5.36 19.67
C ARG A 128 -2.19 6.71 19.65
N GLU A 129 -1.48 7.84 19.55
CA GLU A 129 -2.10 9.17 19.44
C GLU A 129 -3.05 9.29 18.24
N LYS A 130 -2.80 8.52 17.20
CA LYS A 130 -3.55 8.56 15.93
C LYS A 130 -4.55 7.43 15.79
N ALA A 131 -4.47 6.42 16.63
CA ALA A 131 -5.37 5.26 16.61
C ALA A 131 -6.62 5.50 17.44
N PRO A 132 -7.78 4.94 17.05
CA PRO A 132 -8.98 4.92 17.89
C PRO A 132 -8.70 4.25 19.25
N PRO A 133 -9.38 4.67 20.32
CA PRO A 133 -9.24 4.05 21.64
C PRO A 133 -9.51 2.54 21.56
N GLY A 134 -8.55 1.72 22.04
CA GLY A 134 -8.68 0.26 22.07
C GLY A 134 -8.33 -0.46 20.75
N ALA A 135 -7.96 0.26 19.69
CA ALA A 135 -7.51 -0.36 18.46
C ALA A 135 -6.09 -0.96 18.59
N ASP A 136 -5.87 -2.08 17.92
CA ASP A 136 -4.51 -2.62 17.72
C ASP A 136 -3.71 -1.66 16.83
N VAL A 137 -2.51 -1.31 17.29
CA VAL A 137 -1.66 -0.34 16.60
C VAL A 137 -0.51 -1.04 15.90
N VAL A 138 -0.43 -0.88 14.59
CA VAL A 138 0.69 -1.37 13.78
C VAL A 138 1.77 -0.31 13.69
N ILE A 139 2.94 -0.58 14.28
CA ILE A 139 4.07 0.35 14.28
C ILE A 139 4.88 0.18 13.00
N GLY A 140 4.91 1.24 12.17
CA GLY A 140 5.73 1.32 10.96
C GLY A 140 6.92 2.27 11.11
N ARG A 141 7.82 2.27 10.11
CA ARG A 141 8.92 3.24 10.01
C ARG A 141 8.46 4.71 9.99
N PRO A 142 7.28 5.09 9.45
CA PRO A 142 6.78 6.45 9.59
C PRO A 142 6.64 6.92 11.04
N HIS A 143 6.20 6.06 11.96
CA HIS A 143 6.11 6.38 13.39
C HIS A 143 7.50 6.57 14.03
N ILE A 144 8.50 5.77 13.63
CA ILE A 144 9.91 5.94 14.04
C ILE A 144 10.46 7.25 13.48
N ALA A 145 10.16 7.57 12.20
CA ALA A 145 10.56 8.83 11.58
C ALA A 145 9.98 10.04 12.32
N GLU A 146 8.72 9.98 12.72
CA GLU A 146 8.08 11.02 13.53
C GLU A 146 8.74 11.14 14.92
N ALA A 147 9.10 10.04 15.55
CA ALA A 147 9.84 10.07 16.82
C ALA A 147 11.19 10.77 16.66
N LEU A 148 11.91 10.53 15.57
CA LEU A 148 13.16 11.23 15.23
C LEU A 148 12.97 12.74 15.04
N VAL A 149 11.88 13.15 14.40
CA VAL A 149 11.53 14.57 14.23
C VAL A 149 11.22 15.21 15.59
N ARG A 150 10.38 14.56 16.43
CA ARG A 150 10.04 15.06 17.77
C ARG A 150 11.25 15.13 18.71
N ALA A 151 12.20 14.21 18.54
CA ALA A 151 13.48 14.22 19.27
C ALA A 151 14.52 15.22 18.70
N ASN A 152 14.17 15.99 17.68
CA ASN A 152 15.08 16.92 16.97
C ASN A 152 16.35 16.23 16.39
N CYS A 153 16.29 14.92 16.10
CA CYS A 153 17.38 14.21 15.43
C CYS A 153 17.43 14.53 13.93
N VAL A 154 16.28 14.86 13.37
CA VAL A 154 16.10 15.29 11.97
C VAL A 154 15.03 16.38 11.90
N ALA A 155 15.03 17.17 10.83
CA ALA A 155 14.05 18.25 10.64
C ALA A 155 12.74 17.76 10.00
N THR A 156 12.77 16.68 9.21
CA THR A 156 11.60 16.20 8.45
C THR A 156 11.55 14.66 8.42
N ILE A 157 10.35 14.14 8.19
CA ILE A 157 10.13 12.69 7.93
C ILE A 157 10.99 12.22 6.75
N LYS A 158 11.04 13.01 5.66
CA LYS A 158 11.88 12.69 4.50
C LYS A 158 13.34 12.52 4.89
N GLN A 159 13.89 13.45 5.67
CA GLN A 159 15.28 13.36 6.14
C GLN A 159 15.51 12.13 7.01
N ALA A 160 14.54 11.71 7.84
CA ALA A 160 14.62 10.48 8.62
C ALA A 160 14.77 9.24 7.71
N PHE A 161 14.01 9.19 6.62
CA PHE A 161 14.12 8.10 5.65
C PHE A 161 15.44 8.15 4.87
N ASP A 162 15.84 9.31 4.39
CA ASP A 162 17.07 9.47 3.60
C ASP A 162 18.32 9.09 4.42
N ALA A 163 18.39 9.50 5.69
CA ALA A 163 19.57 9.29 6.53
C ALA A 163 19.60 7.95 7.27
N TYR A 164 18.43 7.47 7.73
CA TYR A 164 18.39 6.37 8.69
C TYR A 164 17.50 5.18 8.28
N LEU A 165 16.27 5.40 7.82
CA LEU A 165 15.23 4.37 7.77
C LEU A 165 14.99 3.78 6.38
N GLY A 166 15.41 4.46 5.32
CA GLY A 166 15.33 3.96 3.95
C GLY A 166 16.29 2.80 3.68
N THR A 167 16.16 2.16 2.53
CA THR A 167 16.94 0.95 2.17
C THR A 167 18.46 1.14 2.19
N THR A 168 18.93 2.38 2.07
CA THR A 168 20.36 2.77 2.17
C THR A 168 20.69 3.50 3.46
N GLY A 169 19.72 3.61 4.38
CA GLY A 169 19.85 4.36 5.62
C GLY A 169 20.70 3.64 6.67
N ALA A 170 21.35 4.41 7.56
CA ALA A 170 22.30 3.91 8.55
C ALA A 170 21.69 3.01 9.64
N ALA A 171 20.36 3.04 9.82
CA ALA A 171 19.61 2.19 10.73
C ALA A 171 18.60 1.28 9.98
N PHE A 172 18.87 0.98 8.72
CA PHE A 172 18.05 0.06 7.95
C PHE A 172 18.28 -1.39 8.41
N PHE A 173 17.18 -2.05 8.73
CA PHE A 173 17.13 -3.50 8.92
C PHE A 173 16.10 -4.08 7.96
N PRO A 174 16.45 -5.10 7.16
CA PRO A 174 15.47 -5.83 6.36
C PRO A 174 14.46 -6.50 7.29
N LYS A 175 13.19 -6.53 6.88
CA LYS A 175 12.17 -7.39 7.47
C LYS A 175 11.99 -8.62 6.58
N GLU A 176 11.52 -9.71 7.15
CA GLU A 176 11.02 -10.83 6.37
C GLU A 176 9.89 -10.34 5.44
N ARG A 177 9.92 -10.79 4.20
CA ARG A 177 8.96 -10.43 3.15
C ARG A 177 8.57 -11.68 2.39
N LEU A 178 7.39 -11.65 1.82
CA LEU A 178 7.00 -12.67 0.85
C LEU A 178 7.77 -12.46 -0.46
N THR A 179 8.12 -13.54 -1.13
CA THR A 179 8.52 -13.45 -2.54
C THR A 179 7.34 -12.92 -3.36
N PRO A 180 7.57 -12.32 -4.54
CA PRO A 180 6.49 -11.83 -5.39
C PRO A 180 5.44 -12.92 -5.68
N ARG A 181 5.87 -14.14 -5.95
CA ARG A 181 4.98 -15.29 -6.19
C ARG A 181 4.11 -15.60 -4.96
N GLN A 182 4.70 -15.68 -3.77
CA GLN A 182 3.94 -15.93 -2.53
C GLN A 182 2.91 -14.83 -2.24
N ALA A 183 3.23 -13.57 -2.52
CA ALA A 183 2.31 -12.46 -2.35
C ALA A 183 1.13 -12.55 -3.34
N ILE A 184 1.40 -12.87 -4.61
CA ILE A 184 0.37 -13.10 -5.63
C ILE A 184 -0.53 -14.27 -5.23
N GLU A 185 0.05 -15.41 -4.85
CA GLU A 185 -0.68 -16.60 -4.40
C GLU A 185 -1.56 -16.29 -3.18
N CYS A 186 -1.03 -15.56 -2.19
CA CYS A 186 -1.80 -15.15 -1.01
C CYS A 186 -3.02 -14.29 -1.36
N ILE A 187 -2.87 -13.34 -2.29
CA ILE A 187 -3.98 -12.50 -2.78
C ILE A 187 -5.00 -13.35 -3.51
N HIS A 188 -4.56 -14.29 -4.33
CA HIS A 188 -5.43 -15.21 -5.05
C HIS A 188 -6.19 -16.15 -4.11
N ASP A 189 -5.50 -16.74 -3.12
CA ASP A 189 -6.12 -17.58 -2.08
C ASP A 189 -7.11 -16.80 -1.21
N ALA A 190 -6.98 -15.47 -1.16
CA ALA A 190 -7.97 -14.58 -0.55
C ALA A 190 -9.10 -14.18 -1.52
N GLY A 191 -9.21 -14.82 -2.69
CA GLY A 191 -10.24 -14.58 -3.70
C GLY A 191 -10.08 -13.25 -4.46
N GLY A 192 -8.92 -12.60 -4.36
CA GLY A 192 -8.63 -11.29 -4.94
C GLY A 192 -7.89 -11.32 -6.28
N LEU A 193 -7.57 -10.12 -6.77
CA LEU A 193 -6.73 -9.88 -7.94
C LEU A 193 -5.46 -9.16 -7.53
N ALA A 194 -4.31 -9.63 -8.02
CA ALA A 194 -3.00 -9.06 -7.75
C ALA A 194 -2.62 -7.98 -8.78
N THR A 195 -2.21 -6.80 -8.31
CA THR A 195 -1.84 -5.65 -9.15
C THR A 195 -0.47 -5.12 -8.75
N ILE A 196 0.41 -4.83 -9.73
CA ILE A 196 1.70 -4.17 -9.48
C ILE A 196 1.42 -2.73 -9.03
N ALA A 197 1.81 -2.37 -7.80
CA ALA A 197 1.69 -1.03 -7.27
C ALA A 197 2.83 -0.13 -7.78
N HIS A 198 2.53 1.15 -8.05
CA HIS A 198 3.50 2.22 -8.40
C HIS A 198 4.82 1.75 -9.05
N PRO A 199 4.80 1.18 -10.28
CA PRO A 199 5.96 0.53 -10.91
C PRO A 199 7.23 1.38 -11.01
N VAL A 200 7.13 2.70 -10.97
CA VAL A 200 8.31 3.60 -10.94
C VAL A 200 9.18 3.41 -9.70
N GLN A 201 8.61 2.89 -8.60
CA GLN A 201 9.35 2.61 -7.37
C GLN A 201 10.21 1.33 -7.45
N LEU A 202 10.06 0.53 -8.50
CA LEU A 202 10.99 -0.56 -8.82
C LEU A 202 12.40 -0.04 -9.15
N LYS A 203 12.52 1.25 -9.50
CA LYS A 203 13.80 1.93 -9.77
C LYS A 203 14.70 1.16 -10.75
N THR A 204 14.09 0.67 -11.82
CA THR A 204 14.81 -0.03 -12.88
C THR A 204 15.66 0.95 -13.70
N ASP A 205 16.79 0.48 -14.24
CA ASP A 205 17.78 1.31 -14.95
C ASP A 205 17.22 1.94 -16.24
N ASN A 206 16.25 1.27 -16.86
CA ASN A 206 15.68 1.70 -18.14
C ASN A 206 14.33 1.00 -18.41
N PRO A 207 13.54 1.46 -19.40
CA PRO A 207 12.25 0.87 -19.76
C PRO A 207 12.30 -0.62 -20.14
N ALA A 208 13.39 -1.09 -20.76
CA ALA A 208 13.53 -2.49 -21.15
C ALA A 208 13.69 -3.39 -19.91
N HIS A 209 14.45 -2.94 -18.91
CA HIS A 209 14.56 -3.65 -17.62
C HIS A 209 13.20 -3.69 -16.89
N LEU A 210 12.47 -2.57 -16.86
CA LEU A 210 11.12 -2.54 -16.30
C LEU A 210 10.19 -3.53 -17.01
N ALA A 211 10.23 -3.56 -18.35
CA ALA A 211 9.43 -4.49 -19.13
C ALA A 211 9.75 -5.96 -18.80
N THR A 212 11.02 -6.28 -18.55
CA THR A 212 11.44 -7.63 -18.12
C THR A 212 10.87 -7.97 -16.75
N VAL A 213 10.94 -7.05 -15.77
CA VAL A 213 10.36 -7.27 -14.44
C VAL A 213 8.86 -7.46 -14.51
N VAL A 214 8.15 -6.60 -15.25
CA VAL A 214 6.69 -6.71 -15.44
C VAL A 214 6.32 -8.03 -16.11
N ASN A 215 7.10 -8.49 -17.10
CA ASN A 215 6.88 -9.79 -17.74
C ASN A 215 6.97 -10.95 -16.74
N HIS A 216 8.02 -10.97 -15.91
CA HIS A 216 8.19 -12.02 -14.89
C HIS A 216 7.05 -12.02 -13.87
N LEU A 217 6.56 -10.83 -13.48
CA LEU A 217 5.40 -10.72 -12.59
C LEU A 217 4.11 -11.21 -13.27
N ALA A 218 3.91 -10.88 -14.55
CA ALA A 218 2.77 -11.37 -15.33
C ALA A 218 2.79 -12.92 -15.46
N GLU A 219 3.97 -13.50 -15.75
CA GLU A 219 4.17 -14.96 -15.78
C GLU A 219 3.95 -15.61 -14.40
N ALA A 220 4.19 -14.88 -13.30
CA ALA A 220 3.91 -15.33 -11.94
C ALA A 220 2.41 -15.27 -11.57
N GLY A 221 1.55 -14.71 -12.44
CA GLY A 221 0.10 -14.66 -12.26
C GLY A 221 -0.45 -13.28 -11.90
N MET A 222 0.31 -12.19 -12.07
CA MET A 222 -0.18 -10.83 -11.86
C MET A 222 -1.36 -10.50 -12.77
N ASP A 223 -2.42 -9.91 -12.23
CA ASP A 223 -3.65 -9.58 -12.95
C ASP A 223 -3.68 -8.15 -13.47
N GLY A 224 -3.03 -7.22 -12.79
CA GLY A 224 -3.08 -5.80 -13.11
C GLY A 224 -1.78 -5.05 -12.89
N ILE A 225 -1.76 -3.77 -13.30
CA ILE A 225 -0.66 -2.84 -13.10
C ILE A 225 -1.20 -1.43 -12.86
N GLU A 226 -0.67 -0.71 -11.88
CA GLU A 226 -0.99 0.71 -11.73
C GLU A 226 -0.43 1.52 -12.88
N VAL A 227 -1.33 2.17 -13.59
CA VAL A 227 -1.05 3.09 -14.68
C VAL A 227 -1.15 4.53 -14.19
N TRP A 228 -2.23 4.85 -13.49
CA TRP A 228 -2.49 6.17 -12.94
C TRP A 228 -2.09 6.21 -11.46
N HIS A 229 -0.94 6.82 -11.18
CA HIS A 229 -0.42 6.96 -9.81
C HIS A 229 0.16 8.35 -9.59
N CYS A 230 0.19 8.83 -8.33
CA CYS A 230 0.68 10.17 -8.01
C CYS A 230 2.16 10.40 -8.34
N ASP A 231 2.98 9.35 -8.42
CA ASP A 231 4.40 9.40 -8.78
C ASP A 231 4.65 9.22 -10.29
N HIS A 232 3.60 8.97 -11.10
CA HIS A 232 3.72 8.80 -12.53
C HIS A 232 3.55 10.13 -13.25
N ASP A 233 4.57 10.53 -13.99
CA ASP A 233 4.44 11.57 -15.01
C ASP A 233 3.74 11.01 -16.28
N GLU A 234 3.54 11.86 -17.28
CA GLU A 234 2.89 11.47 -18.53
C GLU A 234 3.65 10.34 -19.27
N ARG A 235 4.98 10.33 -19.20
CA ARG A 235 5.82 9.30 -19.84
C ARG A 235 5.69 7.98 -19.11
N ALA A 236 5.73 7.99 -17.79
CA ALA A 236 5.51 6.80 -16.96
C ALA A 236 4.11 6.24 -17.22
N THR A 237 3.06 7.08 -17.20
CA THR A 237 1.69 6.68 -17.49
C THR A 237 1.57 6.02 -18.87
N ALA A 238 2.16 6.63 -19.91
CA ALA A 238 2.15 6.07 -21.27
C ALA A 238 2.86 4.71 -21.32
N LEU A 239 4.03 4.58 -20.66
CA LEU A 239 4.78 3.34 -20.59
C LEU A 239 3.98 2.24 -19.85
N MET A 240 3.34 2.55 -18.72
CA MET A 240 2.54 1.56 -17.99
C MET A 240 1.32 1.11 -18.82
N LEU A 241 0.69 2.01 -19.60
CA LEU A 241 -0.37 1.65 -20.55
C LEU A 241 0.14 0.72 -21.67
N GLU A 242 1.35 0.95 -22.17
CA GLU A 242 1.98 0.06 -23.16
C GLU A 242 2.24 -1.33 -22.56
N LEU A 243 2.86 -1.39 -21.38
CA LEU A 243 3.16 -2.63 -20.68
C LEU A 243 1.90 -3.40 -20.30
N SER A 244 0.84 -2.72 -19.85
CA SER A 244 -0.45 -3.36 -19.54
C SER A 244 -1.02 -4.09 -20.76
N LYS A 245 -1.00 -3.46 -21.93
CA LYS A 245 -1.44 -4.09 -23.18
C LYS A 245 -0.54 -5.24 -23.61
N LYS A 246 0.78 -5.03 -23.54
CA LYS A 246 1.79 -6.02 -23.98
C LYS A 246 1.70 -7.32 -23.17
N TYR A 247 1.47 -7.23 -21.86
CA TYR A 247 1.47 -8.38 -20.96
C TYR A 247 0.06 -8.78 -20.49
N ASN A 248 -0.98 -8.24 -21.13
CA ASN A 248 -2.39 -8.54 -20.83
C ASN A 248 -2.75 -8.30 -19.35
N LEU A 249 -2.22 -7.22 -18.77
CA LEU A 249 -2.52 -6.78 -17.42
C LEU A 249 -3.64 -5.74 -17.45
N ILE A 250 -4.51 -5.76 -16.44
CA ILE A 250 -5.58 -4.77 -16.32
C ILE A 250 -4.98 -3.45 -15.79
N PRO A 251 -5.17 -2.32 -16.51
CA PRO A 251 -4.72 -1.02 -16.02
C PRO A 251 -5.55 -0.60 -14.81
N THR A 252 -4.88 -0.25 -13.70
CA THR A 252 -5.50 0.25 -12.47
C THR A 252 -4.90 1.61 -12.09
N GLY A 253 -5.31 2.17 -10.96
CA GLY A 253 -4.68 3.36 -10.43
C GLY A 253 -5.26 3.82 -9.11
N GLY A 254 -4.46 4.61 -8.40
CA GLY A 254 -4.81 5.20 -7.13
C GLY A 254 -3.86 6.32 -6.74
N SER A 255 -4.23 7.04 -5.68
CA SER A 255 -3.46 8.19 -5.21
C SER A 255 -2.32 7.82 -4.27
N ASP A 256 -2.36 6.65 -3.68
CA ASP A 256 -1.47 6.24 -2.58
C ASP A 256 -1.57 7.23 -1.40
N PHE A 257 -2.83 7.61 -1.09
CA PHE A 257 -3.16 8.60 -0.06
C PHE A 257 -2.86 8.06 1.34
N HIS A 258 -2.13 8.86 2.14
CA HIS A 258 -1.78 8.55 3.53
C HIS A 258 -2.19 9.66 4.51
N GLY A 259 -3.03 10.61 4.05
CA GLY A 259 -3.40 11.77 4.86
C GLY A 259 -2.22 12.70 5.13
N SER A 260 -2.07 13.16 6.37
CA SER A 260 -1.01 14.11 6.74
C SER A 260 0.42 13.56 6.67
N HIS A 261 0.62 12.26 6.51
CA HIS A 261 1.95 11.67 6.28
C HIS A 261 2.47 11.94 4.86
N LYS A 262 1.57 12.13 3.88
CA LYS A 262 1.87 12.61 2.52
C LYS A 262 1.02 13.85 2.22
N PRO A 263 1.34 15.03 2.79
CA PRO A 263 0.47 16.21 2.74
C PRO A 263 0.29 16.80 1.35
N ASP A 264 1.16 16.45 0.41
CA ASP A 264 1.11 16.81 -1.00
C ASP A 264 0.24 15.85 -1.85
N VAL A 265 -0.23 14.75 -1.27
CA VAL A 265 -1.11 13.78 -1.94
C VAL A 265 -2.55 13.99 -1.49
N VAL A 266 -3.40 14.38 -2.42
CA VAL A 266 -4.84 14.60 -2.19
C VAL A 266 -5.64 13.37 -2.63
N LEU A 267 -6.55 12.91 -1.80
CA LEU A 267 -7.43 11.77 -2.06
C LEU A 267 -8.14 11.91 -3.41
N GLY A 268 -8.02 10.91 -4.28
CA GLY A 268 -8.57 10.88 -5.64
C GLY A 268 -7.93 11.83 -6.64
N ARG A 269 -6.90 12.59 -6.22
CA ARG A 269 -6.22 13.58 -7.07
C ARG A 269 -4.70 13.47 -7.09
N GLY A 270 -4.12 12.68 -6.21
CA GLY A 270 -2.66 12.58 -6.09
C GLY A 270 -2.00 13.93 -5.81
N ARG A 271 -0.83 14.17 -6.37
CA ARG A 271 -0.07 15.42 -6.18
C ARG A 271 -0.56 16.60 -7.01
N CYS A 272 -1.30 16.39 -8.07
CA CYS A 272 -1.79 17.50 -8.90
C CYS A 272 -3.12 17.15 -9.59
N ASN A 273 -3.05 16.38 -10.69
CA ASN A 273 -4.15 16.20 -11.63
C ASN A 273 -4.48 14.72 -11.86
N LEU A 274 -4.09 13.85 -10.96
CA LEU A 274 -4.45 12.45 -11.05
C LEU A 274 -5.97 12.32 -11.16
N ARG A 275 -6.42 11.53 -12.11
CA ARG A 275 -7.83 11.22 -12.34
C ARG A 275 -7.91 9.78 -12.82
N VAL A 276 -8.10 8.86 -11.88
CA VAL A 276 -8.33 7.47 -12.26
C VAL A 276 -9.75 7.36 -12.81
N PRO A 277 -9.93 7.04 -14.09
CA PRO A 277 -11.26 6.99 -14.67
C PRO A 277 -12.07 5.81 -14.12
N ALA A 278 -13.36 6.01 -13.86
CA ALA A 278 -14.23 4.95 -13.34
C ALA A 278 -14.35 3.74 -14.29
N SER A 279 -14.00 3.90 -15.56
CA SER A 279 -13.95 2.81 -16.56
C SER A 279 -12.88 1.74 -16.27
N VAL A 280 -11.98 1.98 -15.32
CA VAL A 280 -11.00 1.00 -14.83
C VAL A 280 -11.67 -0.13 -14.05
N LEU A 281 -12.74 0.16 -13.31
CA LEU A 281 -13.35 -0.78 -12.39
C LEU A 281 -14.08 -1.96 -13.08
N PRO A 282 -14.91 -1.76 -14.13
CA PRO A 282 -15.64 -2.87 -14.76
C PRO A 282 -14.75 -4.01 -15.30
N PRO A 283 -13.62 -3.77 -15.99
CA PRO A 283 -12.72 -4.86 -16.40
C PRO A 283 -12.13 -5.62 -15.21
N LEU A 284 -11.79 -4.92 -14.12
CA LEU A 284 -11.26 -5.51 -12.90
C LEU A 284 -12.31 -6.41 -12.24
N GLU A 285 -13.55 -5.94 -12.12
CA GLU A 285 -14.67 -6.74 -11.60
C GLU A 285 -14.99 -7.96 -12.47
N ALA A 286 -14.94 -7.80 -13.78
CA ALA A 286 -15.19 -8.91 -14.72
C ALA A 286 -14.16 -10.02 -14.53
N LYS A 287 -12.88 -9.67 -14.42
CA LYS A 287 -11.79 -10.62 -14.17
C LYS A 287 -11.94 -11.30 -12.81
N TRP A 288 -12.31 -10.54 -11.76
CA TRP A 288 -12.57 -11.09 -10.43
C TRP A 288 -13.71 -12.11 -10.42
N LYS A 289 -14.83 -11.78 -11.05
CA LYS A 289 -15.98 -12.70 -11.18
C LYS A 289 -15.60 -13.97 -11.95
N GLN A 290 -14.84 -13.83 -13.05
CA GLN A 290 -14.35 -14.97 -13.82
C GLN A 290 -13.49 -15.92 -12.96
N ARG A 291 -12.56 -15.38 -12.14
CA ARG A 291 -11.70 -16.17 -11.28
C ARG A 291 -12.51 -16.99 -10.27
N ARG A 292 -13.48 -16.37 -9.59
CA ARG A 292 -14.34 -17.05 -8.62
C ARG A 292 -15.15 -18.19 -9.23
N HIS A 293 -15.58 -18.09 -10.49
CA HIS A 293 -16.29 -19.17 -11.16
C HIS A 293 -15.39 -20.35 -11.52
N THR A 294 -14.08 -20.13 -11.70
CA THR A 294 -13.14 -21.22 -12.05
C THR A 294 -12.71 -22.04 -10.83
N GLU A 295 -12.78 -21.48 -9.63
CA GLU A 295 -12.43 -22.18 -8.37
C GLU A 295 -13.53 -23.11 -7.84
N PHE A 296 -14.75 -23.05 -8.39
CA PHE A 296 -15.91 -23.87 -8.00
C PHE A 296 -16.28 -24.95 -9.03
N VAL A 297 -15.46 -25.17 -10.07
CA VAL A 297 -15.58 -26.23 -11.06
C VAL A 297 -14.40 -27.21 -10.94
#